data_a49dbd1a0445bea4aab68a3c23b03fae
#
_entry.id   a49dbd1a0445bea4aab68a3c23b03fae
#
_cell.length_a   1.000
_cell.length_b   1.000
_cell.length_c   1.000
_cell.angle_alpha   90.00
_cell.angle_beta   90.00
_cell.angle_gamma   90.00
#
_symmetry.space_group_name_H-M   'P 1'
#
loop_
_entity.id
_entity.type
_entity.pdbx_description
1 polymer ?
#
loop_
_entity_poly.entity_id
_entity_poly.type
_entity_poly.pdbx_seq_one_letter_code
_entity_poly.pdbx_strand_id
1 'polypeptide(L)'
;MTNLTNNKAVLSWIDEMTAITKPDKIVWITGEEEQLGALREQAVKEGILIKLNPDKLPGCYLHRTDPDDVARVEDRTFICCEKEEDAGPTNHWVEPKEMYERMYALADGAYKGRTMYIIPYSMSIIGSPFAKYGFELTDSIYVVLNMHIMTRIGKAVCDALGDDTGFIKGLHCQCNLDKDNKYIVHFPQDNTIISMNSNYGGNVLQGKKCFALRIASNLGRQEGWMAEHMLILGIQNPRGEIKYISAAFPSACGKTNLAMLIPPEGLQRWGWRVWCVGDDIAWLRVGKDGRLWACLLYTSP
;
A
#
# COMPACT_ATOMS: atom_id res chain seq x y z
N MET A 1 -16.18 20.73 5.56
CA MET A 1 -14.87 20.14 5.93
C MET A 1 -13.78 20.83 5.15
N THR A 2 -12.63 21.10 5.76
CA THR A 2 -11.52 21.76 5.07
C THR A 2 -10.72 20.70 4.32
N ASN A 3 -10.54 20.87 3.01
CA ASN A 3 -9.67 19.99 2.23
C ASN A 3 -8.23 20.10 2.74
N LEU A 4 -7.46 19.01 2.73
CA LEU A 4 -6.04 19.03 3.12
C LEU A 4 -5.12 19.55 2.00
N THR A 5 -5.63 19.67 0.77
CA THR A 5 -4.88 20.15 -0.40
C THR A 5 -5.71 21.11 -1.23
N ASN A 6 -5.02 21.97 -2.00
CA ASN A 6 -5.59 22.82 -3.04
C ASN A 6 -5.24 22.30 -4.45
N ASN A 7 -4.61 21.15 -4.57
CA ASN A 7 -4.25 20.53 -5.84
C ASN A 7 -5.52 20.20 -6.65
N LYS A 8 -5.72 20.90 -7.75
CA LYS A 8 -6.94 20.79 -8.57
C LYS A 8 -7.13 19.41 -9.18
N ALA A 9 -6.04 18.72 -9.56
CA ALA A 9 -6.12 17.39 -10.13
C ALA A 9 -6.58 16.36 -9.09
N VAL A 10 -6.08 16.45 -7.86
CA VAL A 10 -6.52 15.61 -6.73
C VAL A 10 -7.99 15.84 -6.42
N LEU A 11 -8.40 17.12 -6.27
CA LEU A 11 -9.78 17.46 -5.93
C LEU A 11 -10.75 17.04 -7.03
N SER A 12 -10.41 17.27 -8.30
CA SER A 12 -11.26 16.86 -9.44
C SER A 12 -11.47 15.35 -9.47
N TRP A 13 -10.44 14.56 -9.20
CA TRP A 13 -10.57 13.10 -9.14
C TRP A 13 -11.41 12.65 -7.93
N ILE A 14 -11.24 13.27 -6.77
CA ILE A 14 -12.07 12.98 -5.58
C ILE A 14 -13.54 13.32 -5.85
N ASP A 15 -13.82 14.44 -6.51
CA ASP A 15 -15.19 14.85 -6.86
C ASP A 15 -15.82 13.83 -7.84
N GLU A 16 -15.08 13.36 -8.84
CA GLU A 16 -15.51 12.30 -9.75
C GLU A 16 -15.87 11.01 -8.98
N MET A 17 -14.98 10.53 -8.12
CA MET A 17 -15.22 9.32 -7.33
C MET A 17 -16.37 9.51 -6.33
N THR A 18 -16.51 10.69 -5.77
CA THR A 18 -17.65 11.03 -4.89
C THR A 18 -18.98 10.96 -5.65
N ALA A 19 -19.01 11.47 -6.87
CA ALA A 19 -20.21 11.43 -7.71
C ALA A 19 -20.63 9.99 -8.06
N ILE A 20 -19.65 9.11 -8.28
CA ILE A 20 -19.87 7.69 -8.58
C ILE A 20 -20.29 6.94 -7.30
N THR A 21 -19.50 7.01 -6.24
CA THR A 21 -19.68 6.17 -5.04
C THR A 21 -20.77 6.66 -4.09
N LYS A 22 -21.12 7.94 -4.12
CA LYS A 22 -22.23 8.59 -3.36
C LYS A 22 -22.13 8.38 -1.85
N PRO A 23 -21.03 8.79 -1.19
CA PRO A 23 -20.88 8.66 0.26
C PRO A 23 -21.80 9.63 1.01
N ASP A 24 -22.26 9.21 2.21
CA ASP A 24 -23.01 10.08 3.11
C ASP A 24 -22.11 11.10 3.81
N LYS A 25 -20.84 10.77 3.98
CA LYS A 25 -19.86 11.61 4.67
C LYS A 25 -18.47 11.43 4.02
N ILE A 26 -17.70 12.51 3.99
CA ILE A 26 -16.31 12.50 3.53
C ILE A 26 -15.41 12.92 4.69
N VAL A 27 -14.33 12.18 4.93
CA VAL A 27 -13.37 12.45 6.00
C VAL A 27 -11.94 12.40 5.43
N TRP A 28 -11.24 13.51 5.52
CA TRP A 28 -9.81 13.56 5.24
C TRP A 28 -9.00 13.01 6.42
N ILE A 29 -8.05 12.15 6.14
CA ILE A 29 -7.14 11.60 7.14
C ILE A 29 -5.93 12.52 7.27
N THR A 30 -5.82 13.17 8.43
CA THR A 30 -4.77 14.15 8.71
C THR A 30 -3.44 13.51 9.09
N GLY A 31 -3.48 12.28 9.57
CA GLY A 31 -2.34 11.56 10.14
C GLY A 31 -2.08 11.89 11.62
N GLU A 32 -2.91 12.72 12.24
CA GLU A 32 -2.80 13.07 13.67
C GLU A 32 -3.28 11.94 14.56
N GLU A 33 -2.56 11.66 15.64
CA GLU A 33 -2.86 10.55 16.56
C GLU A 33 -4.23 10.70 17.24
N GLU A 34 -4.68 11.91 17.49
CA GLU A 34 -6.03 12.17 18.04
C GLU A 34 -7.11 11.61 17.10
N GLN A 35 -7.02 11.90 15.79
CA GLN A 35 -7.97 11.38 14.80
C GLN A 35 -7.88 9.85 14.68
N LEU A 36 -6.65 9.33 14.60
CA LEU A 36 -6.40 7.89 14.46
C LEU A 36 -6.84 7.12 15.71
N GLY A 37 -6.63 7.69 16.90
CA GLY A 37 -7.11 7.15 18.16
C GLY A 37 -8.63 7.05 18.21
N ALA A 38 -9.34 8.13 17.80
CA ALA A 38 -10.79 8.12 17.72
C ALA A 38 -11.32 7.08 16.72
N LEU A 39 -10.69 6.92 15.56
CA LEU A 39 -11.03 5.89 14.58
C LEU A 39 -10.77 4.48 15.12
N ARG A 40 -9.73 4.28 15.89
CA ARG A 40 -9.39 2.99 16.53
C ARG A 40 -10.46 2.61 17.58
N GLU A 41 -10.89 3.57 18.39
CA GLU A 41 -11.99 3.37 19.35
C GLU A 41 -13.32 3.08 18.64
N GLN A 42 -13.60 3.80 17.57
CA GLN A 42 -14.79 3.57 16.74
C GLN A 42 -14.74 2.14 16.15
N ALA A 43 -13.62 1.71 15.59
CA ALA A 43 -13.45 0.38 15.02
C ALA A 43 -13.66 -0.75 16.06
N VAL A 44 -13.23 -0.53 17.30
CA VAL A 44 -13.49 -1.47 18.41
C VAL A 44 -14.99 -1.49 18.76
N LYS A 45 -15.63 -0.32 18.85
CA LYS A 45 -17.06 -0.22 19.17
C LYS A 45 -17.94 -0.87 18.08
N GLU A 46 -17.55 -0.76 16.83
CA GLU A 46 -18.25 -1.36 15.68
C GLU A 46 -17.90 -2.83 15.45
N GLY A 47 -16.99 -3.41 16.25
CA GLY A 47 -16.55 -4.82 16.13
C GLY A 47 -15.63 -5.09 14.94
N ILE A 48 -15.16 -4.05 14.27
CA ILE A 48 -14.14 -4.15 13.19
C ILE A 48 -12.80 -4.62 13.76
N LEU A 49 -12.45 -4.12 14.95
CA LEU A 49 -11.25 -4.51 15.68
C LEU A 49 -11.64 -5.12 17.04
N ILE A 50 -10.89 -6.13 17.44
CA ILE A 50 -10.96 -6.76 18.77
C ILE A 50 -9.68 -6.39 19.50
N LYS A 51 -9.81 -5.64 20.62
CA LYS A 51 -8.67 -5.30 21.45
C LYS A 51 -8.13 -6.56 22.13
N LEU A 52 -6.84 -6.80 22.01
CA LEU A 52 -6.18 -7.93 22.65
C LEU A 52 -5.84 -7.63 24.11
N ASN A 53 -5.41 -8.66 24.87
CA ASN A 53 -5.03 -8.51 26.26
C ASN A 53 -3.88 -7.49 26.41
N PRO A 54 -4.09 -6.33 27.08
CA PRO A 54 -3.11 -5.25 27.13
C PRO A 54 -1.85 -5.62 27.96
N ASP A 55 -1.96 -6.56 28.89
CA ASP A 55 -0.82 -6.99 29.72
C ASP A 55 0.15 -7.88 28.94
N LYS A 56 -0.36 -8.61 27.93
CA LYS A 56 0.44 -9.52 27.10
C LYS A 56 0.83 -8.90 25.76
N LEU A 57 -0.08 -8.13 25.17
CA LEU A 57 0.03 -7.55 23.83
C LEU A 57 -0.46 -6.10 23.86
N PRO A 58 0.30 -5.20 24.52
CA PRO A 58 -0.10 -3.80 24.64
C PRO A 58 -0.25 -3.14 23.26
N GLY A 59 -1.37 -2.43 23.06
CA GLY A 59 -1.64 -1.72 21.82
C GLY A 59 -1.99 -2.59 20.61
N CYS A 60 -2.15 -3.92 20.79
CA CYS A 60 -2.47 -4.84 19.71
C CYS A 60 -3.97 -5.08 19.57
N TYR A 61 -4.39 -5.24 18.31
CA TYR A 61 -5.76 -5.50 17.92
C TYR A 61 -5.81 -6.66 16.93
N LEU A 62 -6.90 -7.43 16.97
CA LEU A 62 -7.21 -8.44 15.98
C LEU A 62 -8.31 -7.94 15.05
N HIS A 63 -8.09 -8.04 13.75
CA HIS A 63 -9.10 -7.89 12.72
C HIS A 63 -9.39 -9.26 12.07
N ARG A 64 -10.65 -9.50 11.76
CA ARG A 64 -11.08 -10.67 10.99
C ARG A 64 -12.00 -10.19 9.89
N THR A 65 -11.73 -10.63 8.68
CA THR A 65 -12.63 -10.46 7.54
C THR A 65 -13.49 -11.71 7.35
N ASP A 66 -14.39 -11.66 6.37
CA ASP A 66 -15.23 -12.80 6.00
C ASP A 66 -14.37 -14.03 5.61
N PRO A 67 -14.76 -15.27 5.95
CA PRO A 67 -14.03 -16.46 5.55
C PRO A 67 -13.82 -16.61 4.04
N ASP A 68 -14.71 -16.08 3.22
CA ASP A 68 -14.61 -16.07 1.76
C ASP A 68 -13.73 -14.92 1.22
N ASP A 69 -13.27 -13.99 2.09
CA ASP A 69 -12.38 -12.90 1.72
C ASP A 69 -10.92 -13.30 1.93
N VAL A 70 -10.41 -14.11 1.02
CA VAL A 70 -9.10 -14.73 1.12
C VAL A 70 -7.94 -13.82 0.69
N ALA A 71 -6.72 -14.17 1.13
CA ALA A 71 -5.49 -13.41 0.89
C ALA A 71 -5.13 -13.28 -0.59
N ARG A 72 -5.42 -14.30 -1.38
CA ARG A 72 -5.06 -14.37 -2.79
C ARG A 72 -6.31 -14.54 -3.62
N VAL A 73 -6.47 -13.66 -4.58
CA VAL A 73 -7.52 -13.68 -5.60
C VAL A 73 -6.87 -13.45 -6.96
N GLU A 74 -5.97 -14.36 -7.32
CA GLU A 74 -5.16 -14.25 -8.54
C GLU A 74 -6.05 -14.23 -9.78
N ASP A 75 -7.08 -15.04 -9.82
CA ASP A 75 -8.10 -15.13 -10.86
C ASP A 75 -8.97 -13.85 -10.99
N ARG A 76 -8.94 -12.98 -10.01
CA ARG A 76 -9.69 -11.71 -9.95
C ARG A 76 -8.77 -10.48 -9.93
N THR A 77 -7.47 -10.68 -10.18
CA THR A 77 -6.47 -9.61 -10.21
C THR A 77 -6.03 -9.35 -11.65
N PHE A 78 -6.19 -8.11 -12.09
CA PHE A 78 -5.97 -7.70 -13.48
C PHE A 78 -4.97 -6.54 -13.58
N ILE A 79 -4.19 -6.55 -14.66
CA ILE A 79 -3.33 -5.45 -15.11
C ILE A 79 -3.86 -4.99 -16.46
N CYS A 80 -4.57 -3.87 -16.48
CA CYS A 80 -5.25 -3.34 -17.65
C CYS A 80 -4.38 -2.26 -18.32
N CYS A 81 -3.40 -2.72 -19.10
CA CYS A 81 -2.54 -1.87 -19.94
C CYS A 81 -3.19 -1.69 -21.32
N GLU A 82 -2.79 -0.64 -22.06
CA GLU A 82 -3.22 -0.43 -23.45
C GLU A 82 -2.88 -1.61 -24.36
N LYS A 83 -1.74 -2.26 -24.12
CA LYS A 83 -1.32 -3.48 -24.82
C LYS A 83 -1.26 -4.66 -23.88
N GLU A 84 -1.85 -5.78 -24.25
CA GLU A 84 -1.85 -7.01 -23.46
C GLU A 84 -0.43 -7.47 -23.10
N GLU A 85 0.53 -7.35 -24.03
CA GLU A 85 1.94 -7.72 -23.81
C GLU A 85 2.59 -6.98 -22.63
N ASP A 86 2.13 -5.76 -22.32
CA ASP A 86 2.63 -4.93 -21.22
C ASP A 86 2.09 -5.38 -19.85
N ALA A 87 1.05 -6.20 -19.81
CA ALA A 87 0.57 -6.80 -18.56
C ALA A 87 1.54 -7.86 -18.01
N GLY A 88 2.39 -8.40 -18.87
CA GLY A 88 3.33 -9.46 -18.52
C GLY A 88 2.74 -10.87 -18.62
N PRO A 89 3.58 -11.91 -18.68
CA PRO A 89 3.16 -13.25 -19.09
C PRO A 89 2.33 -14.02 -18.04
N THR A 90 2.28 -13.54 -16.81
CA THR A 90 1.63 -14.23 -15.69
C THR A 90 0.44 -13.50 -15.10
N ASN A 91 0.08 -12.35 -15.66
CA ASN A 91 -1.03 -11.53 -15.18
C ASN A 91 -2.24 -11.66 -16.10
N HIS A 92 -3.43 -11.58 -15.52
CA HIS A 92 -4.66 -11.46 -16.30
C HIS A 92 -4.79 -10.05 -16.87
N TRP A 93 -5.22 -9.98 -18.11
CA TRP A 93 -5.44 -8.74 -18.83
C TRP A 93 -6.90 -8.63 -19.31
N VAL A 94 -7.40 -7.42 -19.28
CA VAL A 94 -8.65 -7.00 -19.91
C VAL A 94 -8.40 -5.60 -20.48
N GLU A 95 -9.04 -5.29 -21.58
CA GLU A 95 -8.95 -3.97 -22.20
C GLU A 95 -9.35 -2.87 -21.20
N PRO A 96 -8.55 -1.79 -21.06
CA PRO A 96 -8.77 -0.79 -20.01
C PRO A 96 -10.18 -0.18 -20.00
N LYS A 97 -10.72 0.20 -21.15
CA LYS A 97 -12.04 0.82 -21.24
C LYS A 97 -13.15 -0.13 -20.76
N GLU A 98 -13.12 -1.39 -21.19
CA GLU A 98 -14.07 -2.41 -20.75
C GLU A 98 -14.00 -2.59 -19.20
N MET A 99 -12.78 -2.61 -18.67
CA MET A 99 -12.60 -2.80 -17.23
C MET A 99 -13.03 -1.56 -16.43
N TYR A 100 -12.79 -0.34 -16.92
CA TYR A 100 -13.31 0.87 -16.28
C TYR A 100 -14.84 0.89 -16.23
N GLU A 101 -15.50 0.55 -17.35
CA GLU A 101 -16.96 0.47 -17.39
C GLU A 101 -17.49 -0.52 -16.34
N ARG A 102 -16.85 -1.67 -16.23
CA ARG A 102 -17.20 -2.70 -15.22
C ARG A 102 -16.98 -2.21 -13.79
N MET A 103 -15.82 -1.60 -13.51
CA MET A 103 -15.49 -1.12 -12.18
C MET A 103 -16.37 0.04 -11.74
N TYR A 104 -16.68 0.97 -12.63
CA TYR A 104 -17.56 2.10 -12.32
C TYR A 104 -19.01 1.67 -12.13
N ALA A 105 -19.46 0.65 -12.86
CA ALA A 105 -20.77 0.05 -12.63
C ALA A 105 -20.87 -0.60 -11.22
N LEU A 106 -19.82 -1.27 -10.75
CA LEU A 106 -19.75 -1.83 -9.40
C LEU A 106 -19.59 -0.76 -8.32
N ALA A 107 -18.92 0.33 -8.63
CA ALA A 107 -18.70 1.43 -7.70
C ALA A 107 -19.92 2.36 -7.56
N ASP A 108 -20.89 2.32 -8.48
CA ASP A 108 -22.05 3.21 -8.44
C ASP A 108 -22.85 3.04 -7.14
N GLY A 109 -22.81 4.08 -6.31
CA GLY A 109 -23.44 4.09 -5.00
C GLY A 109 -22.82 3.15 -3.96
N ALA A 110 -21.60 2.65 -4.16
CA ALA A 110 -20.93 1.73 -3.26
C ALA A 110 -20.74 2.27 -1.83
N TYR A 111 -20.71 3.59 -1.67
CA TYR A 111 -20.55 4.25 -0.36
C TYR A 111 -21.85 4.83 0.20
N LYS A 112 -23.00 4.54 -0.38
CA LYS A 112 -24.29 4.94 0.23
C LYS A 112 -24.43 4.37 1.64
N GLY A 113 -24.80 5.21 2.59
CA GLY A 113 -24.86 4.86 4.02
C GLY A 113 -23.49 4.75 4.70
N ARG A 114 -22.39 5.12 4.02
CA ARG A 114 -21.02 4.95 4.49
C ARG A 114 -20.24 6.26 4.47
N THR A 115 -19.11 6.25 5.17
CA THR A 115 -18.12 7.34 5.14
C THR A 115 -17.03 7.01 4.13
N MET A 116 -16.72 7.94 3.23
CA MET A 116 -15.51 7.93 2.42
C MET A 116 -14.35 8.51 3.22
N TYR A 117 -13.33 7.75 3.49
CA TYR A 117 -12.07 8.21 4.04
C TYR A 117 -11.09 8.51 2.90
N ILE A 118 -10.49 9.69 2.92
CA ILE A 118 -9.46 10.09 1.95
C ILE A 118 -8.12 10.01 2.65
N ILE A 119 -7.25 9.11 2.21
CA ILE A 119 -5.94 8.84 2.80
C ILE A 119 -4.83 9.34 1.86
N PRO A 120 -4.29 10.54 2.07
CA PRO A 120 -3.04 10.93 1.42
C PRO A 120 -1.91 10.07 1.98
N TYR A 121 -1.10 9.42 1.12
CA TYR A 121 -0.02 8.57 1.59
C TYR A 121 1.25 8.72 0.76
N SER A 122 2.40 8.46 1.37
CA SER A 122 3.70 8.40 0.72
C SER A 122 4.31 7.02 0.85
N MET A 123 4.75 6.49 -0.29
CA MET A 123 5.70 5.40 -0.31
C MET A 123 7.11 5.97 -0.22
N SER A 124 7.93 5.42 0.70
CA SER A 124 9.23 5.98 1.10
C SER A 124 9.13 7.26 1.98
N ILE A 125 10.26 7.78 2.38
CA ILE A 125 10.34 8.96 3.24
C ILE A 125 9.91 10.21 2.46
N ILE A 126 9.02 11.01 3.04
CA ILE A 126 8.55 12.26 2.43
C ILE A 126 9.75 13.16 2.13
N GLY A 127 9.80 13.70 0.90
CA GLY A 127 10.93 14.51 0.42
C GLY A 127 12.15 13.73 -0.05
N SER A 128 12.16 12.40 0.09
CA SER A 128 13.17 11.54 -0.51
C SER A 128 13.09 11.56 -2.04
N PRO A 129 14.22 11.44 -2.77
CA PRO A 129 14.19 11.28 -4.23
C PRO A 129 13.48 9.99 -4.70
N PHE A 130 13.19 9.07 -3.78
CA PHE A 130 12.43 7.85 -4.03
C PHE A 130 10.94 8.02 -3.66
N ALA A 131 10.54 9.12 -3.03
CA ALA A 131 9.16 9.30 -2.60
C ALA A 131 8.21 9.31 -3.80
N LYS A 132 7.11 8.58 -3.67
CA LYS A 132 5.97 8.58 -4.59
C LYS A 132 4.71 8.74 -3.74
N TYR A 133 3.82 9.60 -4.18
CA TYR A 133 2.63 9.99 -3.42
C TYR A 133 1.37 9.41 -4.04
N GLY A 134 0.38 9.14 -3.21
CA GLY A 134 -0.92 8.67 -3.65
C GLY A 134 -2.04 9.08 -2.72
N PHE A 135 -3.25 8.88 -3.18
CA PHE A 135 -4.48 9.05 -2.40
C PHE A 135 -5.28 7.77 -2.51
N GLU A 136 -5.65 7.20 -1.39
CA GLU A 136 -6.57 6.07 -1.32
C GLU A 136 -7.91 6.52 -0.77
N LEU A 137 -8.98 6.25 -1.51
CA LEU A 137 -10.37 6.44 -1.08
C LEU A 137 -10.90 5.10 -0.61
N THR A 138 -11.50 5.06 0.58
CA THR A 138 -12.00 3.81 1.17
C THR A 138 -13.20 4.04 2.07
N ASP A 139 -14.07 3.04 2.18
CA ASP A 139 -15.16 2.98 3.16
C ASP A 139 -14.79 2.18 4.42
N SER A 140 -13.51 1.78 4.57
CA SER A 140 -13.04 0.88 5.63
C SER A 140 -12.10 1.58 6.62
N ILE A 141 -12.48 1.65 7.91
CA ILE A 141 -11.61 2.13 9.00
C ILE A 141 -10.37 1.21 9.15
N TYR A 142 -10.53 -0.10 8.91
CA TYR A 142 -9.41 -1.04 8.91
C TYR A 142 -8.31 -0.60 7.94
N VAL A 143 -8.67 -0.18 6.73
CA VAL A 143 -7.73 0.31 5.72
C VAL A 143 -7.02 1.57 6.20
N VAL A 144 -7.75 2.55 6.75
CA VAL A 144 -7.14 3.79 7.29
C VAL A 144 -6.05 3.47 8.31
N LEU A 145 -6.38 2.65 9.31
CA LEU A 145 -5.46 2.32 10.41
C LEU A 145 -4.24 1.51 9.93
N ASN A 146 -4.43 0.61 8.97
CA ASN A 146 -3.31 -0.17 8.43
C ASN A 146 -2.46 0.62 7.44
N MET A 147 -3.04 1.53 6.66
CA MET A 147 -2.26 2.45 5.82
C MET A 147 -1.37 3.36 6.68
N HIS A 148 -1.82 3.77 7.87
CA HIS A 148 -0.98 4.49 8.83
C HIS A 148 0.22 3.67 9.30
N ILE A 149 0.04 2.36 9.57
CA ILE A 149 1.13 1.46 9.97
C ILE A 149 2.11 1.23 8.81
N MET A 150 1.59 1.10 7.58
CA MET A 150 2.35 0.65 6.42
C MET A 150 2.99 1.78 5.61
N THR A 151 2.51 3.02 5.75
CA THR A 151 2.93 4.16 4.95
C THR A 151 3.02 5.42 5.82
N ARG A 152 3.41 6.53 5.23
CA ARG A 152 3.32 7.85 5.87
C ARG A 152 2.09 8.54 5.33
N ILE A 153 1.14 8.86 6.20
CA ILE A 153 -0.15 9.42 5.78
C ILE A 153 -0.34 10.86 6.28
N GLY A 154 -1.27 11.54 5.66
CA GLY A 154 -1.83 12.79 6.17
C GLY A 154 -1.36 14.04 5.45
N LYS A 155 -1.51 15.18 6.14
CA LYS A 155 -1.30 16.52 5.56
C LYS A 155 0.10 16.72 4.98
N ALA A 156 1.14 16.19 5.61
CA ALA A 156 2.52 16.32 5.14
C ALA A 156 2.72 15.75 3.72
N VAL A 157 1.93 14.75 3.33
CA VAL A 157 1.92 14.19 1.96
C VAL A 157 1.35 15.20 0.98
N CYS A 158 0.23 15.84 1.34
CA CYS A 158 -0.39 16.87 0.50
C CYS A 158 0.56 18.06 0.29
N ASP A 159 1.24 18.48 1.36
CA ASP A 159 2.19 19.59 1.30
C ASP A 159 3.41 19.26 0.44
N ALA A 160 3.89 18.01 0.49
CA ALA A 160 5.01 17.53 -0.30
C ALA A 160 4.67 17.29 -1.78
N LEU A 161 3.43 16.89 -2.09
CA LEU A 161 2.95 16.75 -3.47
C LEU A 161 2.78 18.13 -4.13
N GLY A 162 2.29 19.14 -3.37
CA GLY A 162 2.01 20.46 -3.90
C GLY A 162 1.05 20.42 -5.10
N ASP A 163 1.45 21.04 -6.22
CA ASP A 163 0.66 21.08 -7.46
C ASP A 163 1.02 19.95 -8.46
N ASP A 164 1.88 19.00 -8.07
CA ASP A 164 2.24 17.88 -8.94
C ASP A 164 1.01 17.01 -9.22
N THR A 165 0.83 16.63 -10.48
CA THR A 165 -0.27 15.78 -10.95
C THR A 165 0.11 14.29 -11.03
N GLY A 166 1.37 13.94 -10.80
CA GLY A 166 1.92 12.60 -10.87
C GLY A 166 1.65 11.75 -9.61
N PHE A 167 0.42 11.69 -9.14
CA PHE A 167 0.04 10.90 -7.97
C PHE A 167 -0.69 9.60 -8.34
N ILE A 168 -0.66 8.64 -7.42
CA ILE A 168 -1.37 7.37 -7.54
C ILE A 168 -2.80 7.52 -7.01
N LYS A 169 -3.75 7.04 -7.80
CA LYS A 169 -5.19 7.07 -7.52
C LYS A 169 -5.63 5.70 -7.05
N GLY A 170 -6.13 5.60 -5.84
CA GLY A 170 -6.63 4.36 -5.26
C GLY A 170 -8.10 4.45 -4.88
N LEU A 171 -8.94 3.59 -5.44
CA LEU A 171 -10.33 3.42 -5.03
C LEU A 171 -10.52 2.03 -4.43
N HIS A 172 -10.86 1.95 -3.16
CA HIS A 172 -11.21 0.74 -2.46
C HIS A 172 -12.65 0.79 -1.98
N CYS A 173 -13.49 -0.13 -2.43
CA CYS A 173 -14.86 -0.30 -1.97
C CYS A 173 -15.00 -1.67 -1.31
N GLN A 174 -15.15 -1.70 0.02
CA GLN A 174 -15.43 -2.92 0.76
C GLN A 174 -16.79 -3.51 0.36
N CYS A 175 -17.79 -2.67 0.14
CA CYS A 175 -19.15 -3.07 -0.20
C CYS A 175 -19.70 -4.13 0.76
N ASN A 176 -20.23 -5.23 0.20
CA ASN A 176 -20.80 -6.34 0.96
C ASN A 176 -19.91 -7.60 0.92
N LEU A 177 -18.64 -7.47 0.49
CA LEU A 177 -17.68 -8.57 0.32
C LEU A 177 -18.17 -9.66 -0.65
N ASP A 178 -18.90 -9.26 -1.68
CA ASP A 178 -19.42 -10.17 -2.70
C ASP A 178 -18.27 -10.87 -3.44
N LYS A 179 -18.12 -12.18 -3.23
CA LYS A 179 -17.03 -12.97 -3.81
C LYS A 179 -17.10 -13.07 -5.33
N ASP A 180 -18.30 -13.02 -5.91
CA ASP A 180 -18.52 -13.17 -7.35
C ASP A 180 -18.19 -11.88 -8.10
N ASN A 181 -18.26 -10.73 -7.41
CA ASN A 181 -17.92 -9.39 -7.87
C ASN A 181 -16.68 -8.80 -7.20
N LYS A 182 -15.75 -9.65 -6.76
CA LYS A 182 -14.45 -9.24 -6.19
C LYS A 182 -13.46 -8.98 -7.32
N TYR A 183 -12.83 -7.79 -7.31
CA TYR A 183 -11.83 -7.39 -8.31
C TYR A 183 -10.71 -6.58 -7.68
N ILE A 184 -9.47 -6.82 -8.12
CA ILE A 184 -8.30 -5.98 -7.84
C ILE A 184 -7.69 -5.62 -9.19
N VAL A 185 -7.86 -4.37 -9.61
CA VAL A 185 -7.55 -3.92 -10.96
C VAL A 185 -6.50 -2.81 -10.93
N HIS A 186 -5.57 -2.87 -11.84
CA HIS A 186 -4.50 -1.90 -12.01
C HIS A 186 -4.55 -1.32 -13.41
N PHE A 187 -4.50 0.01 -13.49
CA PHE A 187 -4.40 0.78 -14.75
C PHE A 187 -3.08 1.54 -14.73
N PRO A 188 -1.97 0.91 -15.18
CA PRO A 188 -0.64 1.47 -15.03
C PRO A 188 -0.43 2.81 -15.74
N GLN A 189 -1.05 3.03 -16.90
CA GLN A 189 -0.94 4.28 -17.65
C GLN A 189 -1.60 5.45 -16.93
N ASP A 190 -2.65 5.19 -16.15
CA ASP A 190 -3.41 6.21 -15.43
C ASP A 190 -3.00 6.32 -13.96
N ASN A 191 -2.00 5.53 -13.53
CA ASN A 191 -1.62 5.42 -12.12
C ASN A 191 -2.80 5.11 -11.19
N THR A 192 -3.74 4.27 -11.65
CA THR A 192 -5.01 4.00 -10.96
C THR A 192 -5.09 2.55 -10.50
N ILE A 193 -5.62 2.36 -9.29
CA ILE A 193 -5.89 1.06 -8.67
C ILE A 193 -7.33 1.06 -8.19
N ILE A 194 -8.08 0.00 -8.51
CA ILE A 194 -9.45 -0.18 -8.03
C ILE A 194 -9.56 -1.56 -7.37
N SER A 195 -10.01 -1.59 -6.12
CA SER A 195 -10.29 -2.82 -5.39
C SER A 195 -11.75 -2.84 -4.94
N MET A 196 -12.47 -3.89 -5.33
CA MET A 196 -13.90 -4.02 -5.09
C MET A 196 -14.18 -5.29 -4.29
N ASN A 197 -15.12 -5.22 -3.33
CA ASN A 197 -15.63 -6.35 -2.56
C ASN A 197 -14.56 -7.16 -1.80
N SER A 198 -13.48 -6.50 -1.35
CA SER A 198 -12.45 -7.10 -0.51
C SER A 198 -12.21 -6.25 0.73
N ASN A 199 -11.84 -6.88 1.85
CA ASN A 199 -11.35 -6.21 3.06
C ASN A 199 -10.12 -6.94 3.61
N TYR A 200 -9.42 -7.71 2.78
CA TYR A 200 -8.20 -8.42 3.16
C TYR A 200 -6.93 -7.62 2.81
N GLY A 201 -6.08 -7.37 3.79
CA GLY A 201 -4.84 -6.61 3.78
C GLY A 201 -4.20 -6.33 2.41
N GLY A 202 -3.54 -7.32 1.77
CA GLY A 202 -2.82 -7.10 0.50
C GLY A 202 -3.69 -6.70 -0.69
N ASN A 203 -5.00 -6.90 -0.62
CA ASN A 203 -5.95 -6.52 -1.66
C ASN A 203 -6.48 -5.09 -1.49
N VAL A 204 -6.45 -4.57 -0.25
CA VAL A 204 -7.09 -3.30 0.11
C VAL A 204 -6.10 -2.22 0.54
N LEU A 205 -4.90 -2.60 1.01
CA LEU A 205 -3.81 -1.65 1.28
C LEU A 205 -3.09 -1.35 -0.03
N GLN A 206 -3.67 -0.48 -0.82
CA GLN A 206 -3.29 -0.27 -2.22
C GLN A 206 -1.88 0.31 -2.38
N GLY A 207 -1.34 0.97 -1.35
CA GLY A 207 0.04 1.42 -1.32
C GLY A 207 1.07 0.28 -1.36
N LYS A 208 0.73 -0.91 -0.84
CA LYS A 208 1.67 -2.03 -0.70
C LYS A 208 1.88 -2.80 -2.01
N LYS A 209 1.11 -3.85 -2.27
CA LYS A 209 1.34 -4.72 -3.44
C LYS A 209 0.86 -4.10 -4.74
N CYS A 210 -0.26 -3.40 -4.69
CA CYS A 210 -0.85 -2.81 -5.89
C CYS A 210 0.03 -1.68 -6.44
N PHE A 211 0.37 -0.71 -5.60
CA PHE A 211 1.25 0.38 -6.01
C PHE A 211 2.73 -0.03 -6.00
N ALA A 212 3.26 -0.39 -4.83
CA ALA A 212 4.71 -0.51 -4.63
C ALA A 212 5.38 -1.63 -5.44
N LEU A 213 4.62 -2.58 -5.98
CA LEU A 213 5.12 -3.59 -6.93
C LEU A 213 4.51 -3.42 -8.32
N ARG A 214 3.18 -3.52 -8.48
CA ARG A 214 2.57 -3.65 -9.81
C ARG A 214 2.61 -2.36 -10.60
N ILE A 215 2.07 -1.25 -10.07
CA ILE A 215 2.18 0.07 -10.72
C ILE A 215 3.65 0.51 -10.76
N ALA A 216 4.40 0.32 -9.68
CA ALA A 216 5.80 0.71 -9.58
C ALA A 216 6.72 -0.02 -10.57
N SER A 217 6.42 -1.27 -10.93
CA SER A 217 7.17 -1.97 -11.99
C SER A 217 7.02 -1.31 -13.34
N ASN A 218 5.80 -0.83 -13.66
CA ASN A 218 5.57 -0.07 -14.89
C ASN A 218 6.28 1.30 -14.87
N LEU A 219 6.18 2.04 -13.76
CA LEU A 219 6.88 3.30 -13.56
C LEU A 219 8.40 3.10 -13.63
N GLY A 220 8.90 2.06 -12.96
CA GLY A 220 10.32 1.72 -12.95
C GLY A 220 10.86 1.42 -14.35
N ARG A 221 10.11 0.71 -15.18
CA ARG A 221 10.46 0.47 -16.59
C ARG A 221 10.60 1.79 -17.37
N GLN A 222 9.73 2.75 -17.12
CA GLN A 222 9.76 4.05 -17.80
C GLN A 222 10.85 4.98 -17.27
N GLU A 223 11.08 4.97 -15.95
CA GLU A 223 11.99 5.87 -15.26
C GLU A 223 13.41 5.29 -15.05
N GLY A 224 13.68 4.03 -15.44
CA GLY A 224 14.99 3.38 -15.32
C GLY A 224 15.31 2.88 -13.91
N TRP A 225 14.35 2.34 -13.18
CA TRP A 225 14.54 1.72 -11.87
C TRP A 225 13.69 0.44 -11.74
N MET A 226 13.85 -0.30 -10.65
CA MET A 226 13.17 -1.57 -10.43
C MET A 226 12.39 -1.56 -9.12
N ALA A 227 11.18 -2.11 -9.15
CA ALA A 227 10.38 -2.41 -7.96
C ALA A 227 10.41 -3.93 -7.73
N GLU A 228 10.97 -4.34 -6.59
CA GLU A 228 11.27 -5.74 -6.34
C GLU A 228 10.68 -6.25 -5.02
N HIS A 229 10.21 -7.50 -5.04
CA HIS A 229 9.78 -8.22 -3.85
C HIS A 229 11.00 -8.80 -3.12
N MET A 230 11.76 -7.92 -2.47
CA MET A 230 13.05 -8.21 -1.84
C MET A 230 13.12 -7.74 -0.40
N LEU A 231 13.85 -8.50 0.42
CA LEU A 231 14.37 -8.03 1.68
C LEU A 231 15.69 -7.28 1.46
N ILE A 232 16.05 -6.44 2.43
CA ILE A 232 17.38 -5.82 2.54
C ILE A 232 17.90 -6.08 3.96
N LEU A 233 19.07 -6.70 4.07
CA LEU A 233 19.78 -6.93 5.33
C LEU A 233 21.09 -6.14 5.37
N GLY A 234 21.43 -5.59 6.54
CA GLY A 234 22.76 -5.14 6.85
C GLY A 234 23.52 -6.20 7.67
N ILE A 235 24.72 -6.52 7.27
CA ILE A 235 25.63 -7.43 7.98
C ILE A 235 26.93 -6.71 8.28
N GLN A 236 27.32 -6.67 9.54
CA GLN A 236 28.61 -6.13 9.97
C GLN A 236 29.51 -7.27 10.49
N ASN A 237 30.73 -7.33 9.99
CA ASN A 237 31.76 -8.27 10.46
C ASN A 237 32.50 -7.73 11.71
N PRO A 238 33.34 -8.54 12.38
CA PRO A 238 34.11 -8.10 13.54
C PRO A 238 35.09 -6.94 13.32
N ARG A 239 35.45 -6.66 12.05
CA ARG A 239 36.33 -5.54 11.69
C ARG A 239 35.55 -4.23 11.50
N GLY A 240 34.23 -4.25 11.66
CA GLY A 240 33.37 -3.09 11.44
C GLY A 240 32.96 -2.87 9.97
N GLU A 241 33.34 -3.77 9.05
CA GLU A 241 32.94 -3.68 7.65
C GLU A 241 31.48 -4.06 7.49
N ILE A 242 30.70 -3.23 6.80
CA ILE A 242 29.27 -3.42 6.58
C ILE A 242 29.04 -3.82 5.13
N LYS A 243 28.22 -4.86 4.94
CA LYS A 243 27.66 -5.24 3.63
C LYS A 243 26.16 -5.25 3.70
N TYR A 244 25.53 -4.71 2.66
CA TYR A 244 24.08 -4.80 2.47
C TYR A 244 23.78 -5.89 1.45
N ILE A 245 22.81 -6.73 1.77
CA ILE A 245 22.38 -7.85 0.94
C ILE A 245 20.90 -7.66 0.63
N SER A 246 20.54 -7.63 -0.64
CA SER A 246 19.18 -7.74 -1.10
C SER A 246 18.91 -9.15 -1.60
N ALA A 247 17.75 -9.71 -1.27
CA ALA A 247 17.40 -11.06 -1.66
C ALA A 247 15.90 -11.21 -1.98
N ALA A 248 15.63 -11.77 -3.16
CA ALA A 248 14.28 -12.08 -3.61
C ALA A 248 13.97 -13.54 -3.31
N PHE A 249 12.75 -13.76 -2.80
CA PHE A 249 12.24 -15.10 -2.52
C PHE A 249 10.77 -15.19 -3.00
N PRO A 250 10.36 -16.32 -3.55
CA PRO A 250 8.95 -16.62 -3.76
C PRO A 250 8.16 -16.56 -2.43
N SER A 251 6.85 -16.47 -2.53
CA SER A 251 5.98 -16.51 -1.36
C SER A 251 6.20 -17.79 -0.55
N ALA A 252 6.15 -17.67 0.78
CA ALA A 252 6.31 -18.77 1.75
C ALA A 252 7.69 -19.48 1.75
N CYS A 253 8.73 -18.89 1.15
CA CYS A 253 10.10 -19.43 1.16
C CYS A 253 10.96 -18.99 2.35
N GLY A 254 10.39 -18.25 3.31
CA GLY A 254 11.12 -17.82 4.51
C GLY A 254 11.83 -16.47 4.39
N LYS A 255 11.43 -15.61 3.46
CA LYS A 255 12.02 -14.26 3.29
C LYS A 255 11.98 -13.45 4.59
N THR A 256 10.84 -13.36 5.25
CA THR A 256 10.69 -12.67 6.53
C THR A 256 11.52 -13.30 7.65
N ASN A 257 11.62 -14.63 7.69
CA ASN A 257 12.48 -15.31 8.66
C ASN A 257 13.95 -14.95 8.46
N LEU A 258 14.42 -14.84 7.22
CA LEU A 258 15.77 -14.39 6.93
C LEU A 258 15.96 -12.90 7.28
N ALA A 259 14.96 -12.08 7.02
CA ALA A 259 14.99 -10.66 7.37
C ALA A 259 15.15 -10.42 8.88
N MET A 260 14.57 -11.32 9.68
CA MET A 260 14.63 -11.27 11.15
C MET A 260 15.81 -12.09 11.72
N LEU A 261 16.83 -12.38 10.93
CA LEU A 261 17.98 -13.18 11.34
C LEU A 261 18.72 -12.54 12.52
N ILE A 262 18.85 -13.32 13.58
CA ILE A 262 19.71 -13.00 14.73
C ILE A 262 20.96 -13.90 14.64
N PRO A 263 22.16 -13.34 14.60
CA PRO A 263 23.37 -14.18 14.58
C PRO A 263 23.40 -15.11 15.80
N PRO A 264 23.86 -16.39 15.65
CA PRO A 264 24.09 -17.25 16.79
C PRO A 264 25.03 -16.61 17.83
N GLU A 265 24.86 -16.94 19.10
CA GLU A 265 25.61 -16.33 20.21
C GLU A 265 27.15 -16.34 20.00
N GLY A 266 27.69 -17.43 19.45
CA GLY A 266 29.11 -17.52 19.13
C GLY A 266 29.59 -16.45 18.16
N LEU A 267 28.78 -16.17 17.11
CA LEU A 267 29.09 -15.11 16.14
C LEU A 267 28.87 -13.72 16.75
N GLN A 268 27.87 -13.53 17.61
CA GLN A 268 27.66 -12.26 18.30
C GLN A 268 28.86 -11.93 19.21
N ARG A 269 29.38 -12.92 19.95
CA ARG A 269 30.58 -12.76 20.80
C ARG A 269 31.83 -12.37 19.99
N TRP A 270 31.90 -12.77 18.74
CA TRP A 270 32.98 -12.37 17.83
C TRP A 270 32.77 -11.00 17.19
N GLY A 271 31.64 -10.33 17.48
CA GLY A 271 31.34 -8.98 16.99
C GLY A 271 30.54 -8.93 15.68
N TRP A 272 29.98 -10.06 15.20
CA TRP A 272 29.06 -10.05 14.08
C TRP A 272 27.73 -9.43 14.48
N ARG A 273 27.20 -8.56 13.62
CA ARG A 273 25.87 -7.94 13.78
C ARG A 273 25.09 -8.09 12.50
N VAL A 274 23.77 -8.30 12.65
CA VAL A 274 22.80 -8.34 11.53
C VAL A 274 21.61 -7.51 11.93
N TRP A 275 21.08 -6.76 10.98
CA TRP A 275 19.84 -6.01 11.16
C TRP A 275 19.01 -6.01 9.90
N CYS A 276 17.70 -6.01 10.06
CA CYS A 276 16.76 -5.83 8.97
C CYS A 276 16.73 -4.35 8.57
N VAL A 277 16.96 -4.05 7.30
CA VAL A 277 16.67 -2.75 6.71
C VAL A 277 15.24 -2.75 6.19
N GLY A 278 14.78 -3.88 5.64
CA GLY A 278 13.40 -4.15 5.25
C GLY A 278 13.19 -5.55 4.74
N ASP A 279 11.94 -6.01 4.84
CA ASP A 279 11.64 -7.43 4.66
C ASP A 279 10.75 -7.76 3.46
N ASP A 280 10.20 -6.77 2.74
CA ASP A 280 9.17 -7.06 1.76
C ASP A 280 9.39 -6.43 0.38
N ILE A 281 9.47 -5.10 0.25
CA ILE A 281 9.57 -4.41 -1.03
C ILE A 281 10.71 -3.41 -1.03
N ALA A 282 11.56 -3.48 -2.06
CA ALA A 282 12.65 -2.57 -2.31
C ALA A 282 12.52 -1.93 -3.70
N TRP A 283 12.77 -0.63 -3.78
CA TRP A 283 12.99 0.06 -5.05
C TRP A 283 14.48 0.25 -5.27
N LEU A 284 14.97 -0.21 -6.43
CA LEU A 284 16.38 -0.26 -6.77
C LEU A 284 16.67 0.72 -7.90
N ARG A 285 17.69 1.57 -7.71
CA ARG A 285 18.16 2.52 -8.73
C ARG A 285 19.66 2.46 -8.85
N VAL A 286 20.15 2.60 -10.07
CA VAL A 286 21.57 2.87 -10.30
C VAL A 286 21.82 4.35 -10.05
N GLY A 287 22.71 4.66 -9.10
CA GLY A 287 23.09 6.03 -8.77
C GLY A 287 24.06 6.62 -9.81
N LYS A 288 24.28 7.93 -9.71
CA LYS A 288 25.24 8.63 -10.58
C LYS A 288 26.69 8.12 -10.42
N ASP A 289 26.98 7.47 -9.30
CA ASP A 289 28.24 6.83 -8.95
C ASP A 289 28.37 5.40 -9.52
N GLY A 290 27.37 4.93 -10.30
CA GLY A 290 27.31 3.58 -10.85
C GLY A 290 26.95 2.50 -9.84
N ARG A 291 26.68 2.83 -8.58
CA ARG A 291 26.29 1.87 -7.55
C ARG A 291 24.80 1.63 -7.57
N LEU A 292 24.40 0.42 -7.20
CA LEU A 292 23.00 0.09 -6.96
C LEU A 292 22.58 0.59 -5.58
N TRP A 293 21.58 1.47 -5.57
CA TRP A 293 20.95 1.99 -4.37
C TRP A 293 19.59 1.31 -4.17
N ALA A 294 19.32 0.86 -2.96
CA ALA A 294 18.06 0.26 -2.57
C ALA A 294 17.35 1.14 -1.56
N CYS A 295 16.10 1.47 -1.84
CA CYS A 295 15.24 2.20 -0.93
C CYS A 295 14.17 1.28 -0.37
N LEU A 296 14.00 1.32 0.93
CA LEU A 296 12.87 0.72 1.60
C LEU A 296 11.65 1.60 1.54
N LEU A 297 10.50 0.96 1.35
CA LEU A 297 9.21 1.63 1.27
C LEU A 297 8.49 1.70 2.61
N TYR A 298 8.79 0.76 3.50
CA TYR A 298 8.20 0.68 4.84
C TYR A 298 9.28 0.93 5.88
N THR A 299 8.92 1.63 6.94
CA THR A 299 9.69 1.58 8.18
C THR A 299 9.08 0.46 9.02
N SER A 300 9.87 -0.56 9.35
CA SER A 300 9.55 -1.34 10.55
C SER A 300 9.56 -0.39 11.73
N PRO A 301 8.58 -0.47 12.64
CA PRO A 301 8.62 0.26 13.88
C PRO A 301 9.84 -0.11 14.72
#